data_fa6f097c1a915781cade103680accf72
#
_entry.id   fa6f097c1a915781cade103680accf72
#
_cell.length_a   1.000
_cell.length_b   1.000
_cell.length_c   1.000
_cell.angle_alpha   90.00
_cell.angle_beta   90.00
_cell.angle_gamma   90.00
#
_symmetry.space_group_name_H-M   'P 1'
#
loop_
_entity.id
_entity.type
_entity.pdbx_description
1 polymer ?
#
loop_
_entity_poly.entity_id
_entity_poly.type
_entity_poly.pdbx_seq_one_letter_code
_entity_poly.pdbx_strand_id
1 'polypeptide(L)'
;PVIVSALKVDQIDIATSQQRAAMIFNFIPMFLVISLFTAGMPIASDSTAGERERGSLEPLLLNPIPRWQLVTGKWMAAMGAALLGMLLTLAVTLVMLSRLALEELGIRNHVGTGQLILLLAATAPMALLAPAVQMFVSCFAKSFKEAQSYLGLLMIAPTIPGIAAVFYPLTNRPWLHPIP
;
A
#
# COMPACT_ATOMS: atom_id res chain seq x y z
N PRO A 1 -29.23 -7.92 53.93
CA PRO A 1 -29.00 -8.56 52.66
C PRO A 1 -28.64 -7.46 51.64
N VAL A 2 -27.37 -7.43 51.30
CA VAL A 2 -26.87 -6.47 50.32
C VAL A 2 -27.32 -6.97 48.94
N ILE A 3 -28.23 -6.24 48.35
CA ILE A 3 -28.68 -6.47 46.97
C ILE A 3 -27.49 -5.98 46.09
N VAL A 4 -26.66 -6.90 45.68
CA VAL A 4 -25.73 -6.67 44.58
C VAL A 4 -26.62 -6.66 43.33
N SER A 5 -27.15 -5.48 42.99
CA SER A 5 -27.77 -5.27 41.70
C SER A 5 -26.66 -5.52 40.66
N ALA A 6 -26.87 -6.57 39.86
CA ALA A 6 -25.97 -6.90 38.76
C ALA A 6 -25.76 -5.63 37.92
N LEU A 7 -24.56 -5.13 37.93
CA LEU A 7 -24.11 -4.08 36.98
C LEU A 7 -24.37 -4.64 35.58
N LYS A 8 -25.51 -4.24 35.01
CA LYS A 8 -25.76 -4.44 33.59
C LYS A 8 -24.76 -3.54 32.86
N VAL A 9 -23.62 -4.11 32.50
CA VAL A 9 -22.69 -3.45 31.59
C VAL A 9 -23.37 -3.48 30.24
N ASP A 10 -24.18 -2.46 29.99
CA ASP A 10 -24.59 -2.16 28.61
C ASP A 10 -23.32 -1.80 27.86
N GLN A 11 -22.84 -2.70 27.02
CA GLN A 11 -21.84 -2.38 26.01
C GLN A 11 -22.47 -1.39 25.04
N ILE A 12 -22.45 -0.11 25.43
CA ILE A 12 -22.79 0.96 24.50
C ILE A 12 -21.64 1.02 23.52
N ASP A 13 -21.85 0.43 22.35
CA ASP A 13 -20.94 0.54 21.22
C ASP A 13 -20.95 2.01 20.74
N ILE A 14 -20.03 2.80 21.30
CA ILE A 14 -19.93 4.26 21.08
C ILE A 14 -19.47 4.55 19.63
N ALA A 15 -19.05 3.54 18.88
CA ALA A 15 -18.66 3.69 17.49
C ALA A 15 -19.89 3.89 16.62
N THR A 16 -20.08 5.11 16.17
CA THR A 16 -21.10 5.47 15.18
C THR A 16 -20.87 4.67 13.90
N SER A 17 -21.94 4.31 13.16
CA SER A 17 -21.83 3.62 11.86
C SER A 17 -20.85 4.33 10.91
N GLN A 18 -20.76 5.65 10.98
CA GLN A 18 -19.77 6.44 10.24
C GLN A 18 -18.32 6.19 10.67
N GLN A 19 -18.05 5.98 11.96
CA GLN A 19 -16.69 5.67 12.45
C GLN A 19 -16.25 4.28 12.02
N ARG A 20 -17.15 3.30 12.06
CA ARG A 20 -16.87 1.94 11.55
C ARG A 20 -16.58 1.96 10.05
N ALA A 21 -17.40 2.71 9.28
CA ALA A 21 -17.18 2.90 7.86
C ALA A 21 -15.80 3.54 7.59
N ALA A 22 -15.47 4.62 8.31
CA ALA A 22 -14.19 5.30 8.16
C ALA A 22 -13.00 4.38 8.45
N MET A 23 -13.09 3.52 9.46
CA MET A 23 -12.03 2.53 9.73
C MET A 23 -11.83 1.59 8.54
N ILE A 24 -12.91 1.01 8.01
CA ILE A 24 -12.83 0.09 6.86
C ILE A 24 -12.24 0.79 5.64
N PHE A 25 -12.69 2.00 5.33
CA PHE A 25 -12.22 2.75 4.17
C PHE A 25 -10.78 3.25 4.31
N ASN A 26 -10.29 3.50 5.53
CA ASN A 26 -8.90 3.88 5.77
C ASN A 26 -7.90 2.74 5.50
N PHE A 27 -8.34 1.47 5.53
CA PHE A 27 -7.50 0.35 5.16
C PHE A 27 -7.23 0.26 3.67
N ILE A 28 -8.14 0.76 2.81
CA ILE A 28 -8.00 0.64 1.35
C ILE A 28 -6.71 1.30 0.83
N PRO A 29 -6.41 2.58 1.13
CA PRO A 29 -5.16 3.20 0.70
C PRO A 29 -3.93 2.46 1.21
N MET A 30 -3.96 1.98 2.46
CA MET A 30 -2.88 1.21 3.04
C MET A 30 -2.62 -0.08 2.26
N PHE A 31 -3.66 -0.86 1.96
CA PHE A 31 -3.51 -2.09 1.18
C PHE A 31 -3.01 -1.83 -0.25
N LEU A 32 -3.44 -0.74 -0.89
CA LEU A 32 -2.96 -0.35 -2.21
C LEU A 32 -1.46 -0.04 -2.20
N VAL A 33 -0.98 0.71 -1.20
CA VAL A 33 0.45 1.01 -1.06
C VAL A 33 1.25 -0.26 -0.78
N ILE A 34 0.80 -1.12 0.13
CA ILE A 34 1.46 -2.40 0.43
C ILE A 34 1.53 -3.27 -0.82
N SER A 35 0.43 -3.41 -1.57
CA SER A 35 0.40 -4.23 -2.78
C SER A 35 1.33 -3.71 -3.86
N LEU A 36 1.42 -2.40 -4.01
CA LEU A 36 2.32 -1.74 -4.94
C LEU A 36 3.79 -2.05 -4.64
N PHE A 37 4.19 -1.96 -3.37
CA PHE A 37 5.54 -2.33 -2.94
C PHE A 37 5.79 -3.83 -3.11
N THR A 38 4.84 -4.68 -2.72
CA THR A 38 4.98 -6.14 -2.78
C THR A 38 5.08 -6.64 -4.22
N ALA A 39 4.28 -6.10 -5.14
CA ALA A 39 4.27 -6.53 -6.53
C ALA A 39 5.51 -6.07 -7.32
N GLY A 40 6.07 -4.90 -7.02
CA GLY A 40 7.29 -4.39 -7.65
C GLY A 40 8.56 -5.06 -7.15
N MET A 41 8.57 -5.54 -5.92
CA MET A 41 9.74 -6.07 -5.22
C MET A 41 10.47 -7.21 -5.95
N PRO A 42 9.80 -8.26 -6.46
CA PRO A 42 10.48 -9.37 -7.16
C PRO A 42 11.22 -8.88 -8.42
N ILE A 43 10.58 -8.03 -9.22
CA ILE A 43 11.16 -7.50 -10.45
C ILE A 43 12.33 -6.56 -10.15
N ALA A 44 12.18 -5.69 -9.14
CA ALA A 44 13.25 -4.80 -8.73
C ALA A 44 14.48 -5.57 -8.23
N SER A 45 14.30 -6.60 -7.40
CA SER A 45 15.39 -7.42 -6.88
C SER A 45 16.03 -8.30 -7.96
N ASP A 46 15.22 -8.91 -8.83
CA ASP A 46 15.72 -9.81 -9.89
C ASP A 46 16.51 -9.04 -10.94
N SER A 47 16.00 -7.91 -11.39
CA SER A 47 16.63 -7.09 -12.44
C SER A 47 17.89 -6.34 -12.00
N THR A 48 18.24 -6.38 -10.72
CA THR A 48 19.43 -5.73 -10.16
C THR A 48 20.37 -6.74 -9.50
N ALA A 49 20.10 -7.13 -8.26
CA ALA A 49 20.91 -8.09 -7.51
C ALA A 49 20.87 -9.49 -8.13
N GLY A 50 19.72 -9.92 -8.66
CA GLY A 50 19.59 -11.22 -9.32
C GLY A 50 20.43 -11.36 -10.58
N GLU A 51 20.49 -10.32 -11.42
CA GLU A 51 21.36 -10.33 -12.61
C GLU A 51 22.85 -10.31 -12.23
N ARG A 52 23.20 -9.60 -11.15
CA ARG A 52 24.56 -9.62 -10.63
C ARG A 52 24.96 -10.99 -10.12
N GLU A 53 24.09 -11.64 -9.35
CA GLU A 53 24.31 -12.99 -8.81
C GLU A 53 24.52 -14.04 -9.93
N ARG A 54 23.74 -13.93 -11.03
CA ARG A 54 23.85 -14.82 -12.19
C ARG A 54 24.98 -14.46 -13.15
N GLY A 55 25.69 -13.36 -12.94
CA GLY A 55 26.73 -12.90 -13.85
C GLY A 55 26.23 -12.40 -15.21
N SER A 56 24.92 -12.21 -15.37
CA SER A 56 24.31 -11.75 -16.62
C SER A 56 24.42 -10.24 -16.86
N LEU A 57 24.88 -9.52 -15.86
CA LEU A 57 25.09 -8.08 -15.95
C LEU A 57 26.24 -7.71 -16.91
N GLU A 58 27.33 -8.50 -16.93
CA GLU A 58 28.49 -8.24 -17.78
C GLU A 58 28.18 -8.32 -19.28
N PRO A 59 27.53 -9.41 -19.79
CA PRO A 59 27.11 -9.48 -21.19
C PRO A 59 26.14 -8.37 -21.57
N LEU A 60 25.27 -7.95 -20.63
CA LEU A 60 24.30 -6.90 -20.86
C LEU A 60 24.97 -5.53 -21.05
N LEU A 61 26.05 -5.26 -20.31
CA LEU A 61 26.82 -4.01 -20.41
C LEU A 61 27.71 -3.93 -21.65
N LEU A 62 28.00 -5.07 -22.31
CA LEU A 62 28.75 -5.11 -23.57
C LEU A 62 27.89 -4.73 -24.79
N ASN A 63 26.56 -4.71 -24.66
CA ASN A 63 25.68 -4.25 -25.72
C ASN A 63 25.88 -2.73 -25.98
N PRO A 64 25.86 -2.31 -27.25
CA PRO A 64 25.97 -0.89 -27.62
C PRO A 64 24.68 -0.10 -27.33
N ILE A 65 24.14 -0.26 -26.12
CA ILE A 65 22.93 0.42 -25.67
C ILE A 65 23.31 1.42 -24.59
N PRO A 66 22.83 2.66 -24.62
CA PRO A 66 23.11 3.63 -23.57
C PRO A 66 22.53 3.15 -22.23
N ARG A 67 23.34 3.22 -21.17
CA ARG A 67 23.04 2.67 -19.84
C ARG A 67 21.71 3.18 -19.25
N TRP A 68 21.35 4.41 -19.56
CA TRP A 68 20.07 4.98 -19.08
C TRP A 68 18.85 4.25 -19.65
N GLN A 69 18.92 3.76 -20.91
CA GLN A 69 17.81 2.99 -21.51
C GLN A 69 17.63 1.65 -20.80
N LEU A 70 18.71 1.02 -20.41
CA LEU A 70 18.69 -0.22 -19.65
C LEU A 70 18.03 -0.01 -18.28
N VAL A 71 18.46 1.02 -17.55
CA VAL A 71 17.93 1.32 -16.22
C VAL A 71 16.46 1.72 -16.29
N THR A 72 16.10 2.58 -17.25
CA THR A 72 14.69 2.99 -17.42
C THR A 72 13.79 1.83 -17.83
N GLY A 73 14.25 0.92 -18.71
CA GLY A 73 13.52 -0.27 -19.09
C GLY A 73 13.22 -1.17 -17.90
N LYS A 74 14.20 -1.43 -17.05
CA LYS A 74 14.03 -2.21 -15.81
C LYS A 74 13.09 -1.52 -14.83
N TRP A 75 13.24 -0.23 -14.65
CA TRP A 75 12.37 0.56 -13.81
C TRP A 75 10.91 0.53 -14.31
N MET A 76 10.70 0.69 -15.61
CA MET A 76 9.35 0.59 -16.20
C MET A 76 8.74 -0.81 -16.03
N ALA A 77 9.53 -1.87 -16.12
CA ALA A 77 9.06 -3.23 -15.87
C ALA A 77 8.61 -3.42 -14.41
N ALA A 78 9.42 -2.96 -13.45
CA ALA A 78 9.09 -3.00 -12.03
C ALA A 78 7.86 -2.12 -11.69
N MET A 79 7.77 -0.93 -12.31
CA MET A 79 6.63 -0.03 -12.21
C MET A 79 5.36 -0.67 -12.77
N GLY A 80 5.44 -1.31 -13.95
CA GLY A 80 4.32 -2.03 -14.55
C GLY A 80 3.77 -3.12 -13.64
N ALA A 81 4.64 -3.93 -13.02
CA ALA A 81 4.24 -4.94 -12.06
C ALA A 81 3.61 -4.33 -10.79
N ALA A 82 4.19 -3.26 -10.27
CA ALA A 82 3.65 -2.54 -9.11
C ALA A 82 2.25 -1.99 -9.40
N LEU A 83 2.05 -1.36 -10.56
CA LEU A 83 0.74 -0.87 -11.01
C LEU A 83 -0.28 -2.00 -11.18
N LEU A 84 0.11 -3.12 -11.81
CA LEU A 84 -0.77 -4.28 -11.95
C LEU A 84 -1.18 -4.85 -10.60
N GLY A 85 -0.24 -5.00 -9.66
CA GLY A 85 -0.54 -5.46 -8.31
C GLY A 85 -1.51 -4.52 -7.57
N MET A 86 -1.29 -3.22 -7.68
CA MET A 86 -2.18 -2.21 -7.11
C MET A 86 -3.59 -2.27 -7.71
N LEU A 87 -3.71 -2.36 -9.04
CA LEU A 87 -5.00 -2.42 -9.74
C LEU A 87 -5.75 -3.72 -9.41
N LEU A 88 -5.05 -4.85 -9.34
CA LEU A 88 -5.65 -6.13 -8.91
C LEU A 88 -6.15 -6.05 -7.48
N THR A 89 -5.38 -5.47 -6.56
CA THR A 89 -5.80 -5.29 -5.18
C THR A 89 -7.01 -4.39 -5.08
N LEU A 90 -7.05 -3.29 -5.84
CA LEU A 90 -8.21 -2.42 -5.90
C LEU A 90 -9.44 -3.17 -6.43
N ALA A 91 -9.30 -3.91 -7.52
CA ALA A 91 -10.40 -4.68 -8.12
C ALA A 91 -10.96 -5.72 -7.13
N VAL A 92 -10.09 -6.49 -6.49
CA VAL A 92 -10.48 -7.49 -5.47
C VAL A 92 -11.18 -6.80 -4.29
N THR A 93 -10.65 -5.68 -3.81
CA THR A 93 -11.25 -4.92 -2.71
C THR A 93 -12.65 -4.42 -3.07
N LEU A 94 -12.85 -3.88 -4.28
CA LEU A 94 -14.16 -3.42 -4.74
C LEU A 94 -15.15 -4.57 -4.88
N VAL A 95 -14.72 -5.72 -5.43
CA VAL A 95 -15.55 -6.93 -5.51
C VAL A 95 -15.92 -7.41 -4.11
N MET A 96 -14.98 -7.44 -3.19
CA MET A 96 -15.24 -7.84 -1.80
C MET A 96 -16.23 -6.89 -1.12
N LEU A 97 -16.05 -5.57 -1.26
CA LEU A 97 -16.99 -4.60 -0.71
C LEU A 97 -18.40 -4.74 -1.31
N SER A 98 -18.52 -5.06 -2.60
CA SER A 98 -19.82 -5.25 -3.24
C SER A 98 -20.55 -6.53 -2.79
N ARG A 99 -19.83 -7.51 -2.23
CA ARG A 99 -20.40 -8.76 -1.70
C ARG A 99 -20.71 -8.71 -0.21
N LEU A 100 -20.12 -7.78 0.52
CA LEU A 100 -20.45 -7.56 1.92
C LEU A 100 -21.76 -6.79 2.02
N ALA A 101 -22.70 -7.29 2.85
CA ALA A 101 -23.95 -6.62 3.16
C ALA A 101 -23.70 -5.40 4.08
N LEU A 102 -22.97 -4.41 3.58
CA LEU A 102 -22.59 -3.20 4.33
C LEU A 102 -23.81 -2.39 4.78
N GLU A 103 -24.94 -2.56 4.09
CA GLU A 103 -26.21 -1.92 4.44
C GLU A 103 -26.75 -2.42 5.79
N GLU A 104 -26.54 -3.70 6.13
CA GLU A 104 -26.91 -4.27 7.43
C GLU A 104 -26.08 -3.68 8.58
N LEU A 105 -24.87 -3.21 8.27
CA LEU A 105 -23.97 -2.52 9.20
C LEU A 105 -24.25 -1.01 9.28
N GLY A 106 -25.30 -0.52 8.57
CA GLY A 106 -25.66 0.90 8.50
C GLY A 106 -24.66 1.74 7.68
N ILE A 107 -23.80 1.09 6.90
CA ILE A 107 -22.81 1.75 6.05
C ILE A 107 -23.41 1.92 4.65
N ARG A 108 -23.79 3.14 4.30
CA ARG A 108 -24.19 3.47 2.92
C ARG A 108 -22.94 3.40 2.03
N ASN A 109 -22.85 2.32 1.26
CA ASN A 109 -21.74 2.08 0.35
C ASN A 109 -21.91 2.91 -0.92
N HIS A 110 -21.38 4.13 -0.92
CA HIS A 110 -21.27 4.95 -2.11
C HIS A 110 -19.78 5.31 -2.31
N VAL A 111 -18.98 4.32 -2.73
CA VAL A 111 -17.65 4.65 -3.27
C VAL A 111 -17.89 5.28 -4.63
N GLY A 112 -17.98 6.59 -4.65
CA GLY A 112 -18.18 7.35 -5.88
C GLY A 112 -16.96 7.23 -6.80
N THR A 113 -17.19 7.23 -8.10
CA THR A 113 -16.12 7.23 -9.13
C THR A 113 -15.09 8.34 -8.89
N GLY A 114 -15.51 9.51 -8.39
CA GLY A 114 -14.61 10.60 -8.03
C GLY A 114 -13.63 10.24 -6.90
N GLN A 115 -14.09 9.49 -5.90
CA GLN A 115 -13.23 9.04 -4.80
C GLN A 115 -12.20 8.01 -5.26
N LEU A 116 -12.57 7.13 -6.20
CA LEU A 116 -11.64 6.17 -6.81
C LEU A 116 -10.58 6.89 -7.64
N ILE A 117 -10.97 7.86 -8.45
CA ILE A 117 -10.02 8.66 -9.24
C ILE A 117 -9.07 9.42 -8.31
N LEU A 118 -9.56 10.03 -7.25
CA LEU A 118 -8.73 10.74 -6.29
C LEU A 118 -7.75 9.78 -5.59
N LEU A 119 -8.20 8.59 -5.21
CA LEU A 119 -7.37 7.56 -4.60
C LEU A 119 -6.26 7.11 -5.54
N LEU A 120 -6.58 6.83 -6.81
CA LEU A 120 -5.59 6.46 -7.82
C LEU A 120 -4.62 7.61 -8.10
N ALA A 121 -5.10 8.84 -8.20
CA ALA A 121 -4.25 10.01 -8.38
C ALA A 121 -3.30 10.24 -7.19
N ALA A 122 -3.76 10.01 -5.96
CA ALA A 122 -2.94 10.13 -4.77
C ALA A 122 -1.88 9.02 -4.66
N THR A 123 -2.16 7.82 -5.17
CA THR A 123 -1.21 6.69 -5.16
C THR A 123 -0.29 6.65 -6.39
N ALA A 124 -0.62 7.35 -7.47
CA ALA A 124 0.18 7.39 -8.70
C ALA A 124 1.65 7.82 -8.49
N PRO A 125 1.98 8.86 -7.69
CA PRO A 125 3.37 9.21 -7.41
C PRO A 125 4.14 8.08 -6.72
N MET A 126 3.47 7.32 -5.85
CA MET A 126 4.07 6.16 -5.17
C MET A 126 4.39 5.04 -6.16
N ALA A 127 3.57 4.85 -7.20
CA ALA A 127 3.81 3.86 -8.24
C ALA A 127 5.07 4.13 -9.06
N LEU A 128 5.47 5.38 -9.18
CA LEU A 128 6.73 5.79 -9.82
C LEU A 128 7.92 5.67 -8.85
N LEU A 129 7.73 6.13 -7.62
CA LEU A 129 8.79 6.24 -6.61
C LEU A 129 9.17 4.90 -6.00
N ALA A 130 8.20 4.04 -5.64
CA ALA A 130 8.47 2.80 -4.94
C ALA A 130 9.39 1.86 -5.74
N PRO A 131 9.14 1.56 -7.04
CA PRO A 131 10.06 0.74 -7.82
C PRO A 131 11.44 1.36 -7.99
N ALA A 132 11.54 2.69 -8.11
CA ALA A 132 12.83 3.37 -8.19
C ALA A 132 13.66 3.18 -6.92
N VAL A 133 13.03 3.40 -5.75
CA VAL A 133 13.67 3.20 -4.45
C VAL A 133 14.02 1.73 -4.23
N GLN A 134 13.14 0.80 -4.61
CA GLN A 134 13.38 -0.63 -4.50
C GLN A 134 14.58 -1.07 -5.34
N MET A 135 14.65 -0.63 -6.60
CA MET A 135 15.83 -0.90 -7.46
C MET A 135 17.11 -0.29 -6.88
N PHE A 136 17.03 0.95 -6.40
CA PHE A 136 18.18 1.61 -5.78
C PHE A 136 18.71 0.83 -4.57
N VAL A 137 17.82 0.45 -3.63
CA VAL A 137 18.18 -0.34 -2.45
C VAL A 137 18.72 -1.72 -2.86
N SER A 138 18.11 -2.35 -3.87
CA SER A 138 18.54 -3.66 -4.38
C SER A 138 19.94 -3.64 -5.01
N CYS A 139 20.40 -2.49 -5.50
CA CYS A 139 21.77 -2.35 -6.03
C CYS A 139 22.87 -2.57 -4.98
N PHE A 140 22.57 -2.38 -3.70
CA PHE A 140 23.55 -2.61 -2.62
C PHE A 140 23.66 -4.08 -2.22
N ALA A 141 22.69 -4.91 -2.57
CA ALA A 141 22.67 -6.32 -2.24
C ALA A 141 23.61 -7.13 -3.15
N LYS A 142 24.24 -8.15 -2.61
CA LYS A 142 25.14 -9.07 -3.33
C LYS A 142 24.37 -10.22 -3.98
N SER A 143 23.21 -10.59 -3.43
CA SER A 143 22.38 -11.69 -3.90
C SER A 143 20.90 -11.28 -3.95
N PHE A 144 20.12 -12.06 -4.70
CA PHE A 144 18.67 -11.88 -4.78
C PHE A 144 18.00 -11.96 -3.41
N LYS A 145 18.40 -12.93 -2.57
CA LYS A 145 17.85 -13.09 -1.21
C LYS A 145 18.17 -11.90 -0.30
N GLU A 146 19.39 -11.39 -0.39
CA GLU A 146 19.81 -10.22 0.37
C GLU A 146 19.01 -8.98 -0.05
N ALA A 147 18.80 -8.80 -1.36
CA ALA A 147 17.95 -7.73 -1.89
C ALA A 147 16.53 -7.83 -1.34
N GLN A 148 15.92 -9.01 -1.37
CA GLN A 148 14.58 -9.21 -0.80
C GLN A 148 14.53 -8.89 0.70
N SER A 149 15.56 -9.19 1.46
CA SER A 149 15.63 -8.86 2.89
C SER A 149 15.67 -7.33 3.10
N TYR A 150 16.48 -6.61 2.32
CA TYR A 150 16.53 -5.14 2.38
C TYR A 150 15.19 -4.51 1.97
N LEU A 151 14.56 -5.03 0.93
CA LEU A 151 13.26 -4.56 0.47
C LEU A 151 12.13 -4.89 1.46
N GLY A 152 12.23 -6.03 2.16
CA GLY A 152 11.34 -6.37 3.27
C GLY A 152 11.39 -5.34 4.40
N LEU A 153 12.60 -4.88 4.77
CA LEU A 153 12.77 -3.79 5.73
C LEU A 153 12.24 -2.45 5.20
N LEU A 154 12.42 -2.19 3.90
CA LEU A 154 11.90 -0.98 3.26
C LEU A 154 10.36 -0.91 3.34
N MET A 155 9.65 -2.05 3.36
CA MET A 155 8.20 -2.09 3.49
C MET A 155 7.69 -1.55 4.84
N ILE A 156 8.54 -1.48 5.85
CA ILE A 156 8.16 -0.90 7.14
C ILE A 156 7.87 0.60 6.99
N ALA A 157 8.58 1.29 6.10
CA ALA A 157 8.43 2.73 5.90
C ALA A 157 7.00 3.16 5.49
N PRO A 158 6.33 2.55 4.49
CA PRO A 158 4.94 2.87 4.18
C PRO A 158 3.93 2.23 5.14
N THR A 159 4.28 1.13 5.81
CA THR A 159 3.36 0.41 6.70
C THR A 159 3.10 1.17 8.00
N ILE A 160 4.14 1.76 8.61
CA ILE A 160 4.00 2.51 9.87
C ILE A 160 3.01 3.69 9.73
N PRO A 161 3.17 4.64 8.77
CA PRO A 161 2.23 5.73 8.62
C PRO A 161 0.84 5.24 8.20
N GLY A 162 0.75 4.13 7.44
CA GLY A 162 -0.53 3.50 7.09
C GLY A 162 -1.29 3.02 8.32
N ILE A 163 -0.63 2.30 9.21
CA ILE A 163 -1.21 1.85 10.49
C ILE A 163 -1.60 3.06 11.35
N ALA A 164 -0.73 4.05 11.46
CA ALA A 164 -1.01 5.25 12.22
C ALA A 164 -2.25 5.99 11.70
N ALA A 165 -2.44 6.08 10.38
CA ALA A 165 -3.60 6.71 9.77
C ALA A 165 -4.92 5.98 10.08
N VAL A 166 -4.89 4.66 10.26
CA VAL A 166 -6.05 3.85 10.64
C VAL A 166 -6.46 4.12 12.09
N PHE A 167 -5.50 4.15 13.02
CA PHE A 167 -5.77 4.32 14.45
C PHE A 167 -5.95 5.78 14.87
N TYR A 168 -5.35 6.72 14.13
CA TYR A 168 -5.44 8.16 14.39
C TYR A 168 -6.00 8.89 13.17
N PRO A 169 -7.30 8.77 12.88
CA PRO A 169 -7.91 9.47 11.75
C PRO A 169 -7.72 10.99 11.90
N LEU A 170 -7.24 11.63 10.85
CA LEU A 170 -6.91 13.06 10.81
C LEU A 170 -8.11 13.97 11.12
N THR A 171 -9.33 13.44 11.01
CA THR A 171 -10.58 14.15 11.31
C THR A 171 -10.73 14.56 12.78
N ASN A 172 -9.98 13.97 13.70
CA ASN A 172 -10.05 14.28 15.14
C ASN A 172 -9.01 15.32 15.60
N ARG A 173 -8.39 16.05 14.68
CA ARG A 173 -7.41 17.08 15.06
C ARG A 173 -8.09 18.43 15.25
N PRO A 174 -8.13 18.98 16.48
CA PRO A 174 -8.84 20.24 16.79
C PRO A 174 -8.28 21.46 16.04
N TRP A 175 -7.04 21.40 15.55
CA TRP A 175 -6.40 22.46 14.78
C TRP A 175 -6.72 22.44 13.27
N LEU A 176 -7.44 21.42 12.77
CA LEU A 176 -7.96 21.37 11.40
C LEU A 176 -9.39 21.89 11.27
N HIS A 177 -10.06 22.17 12.39
CA HIS A 177 -11.33 22.87 12.35
C HIS A 177 -11.05 24.35 12.10
N PRO A 178 -11.62 24.97 11.05
CA PRO A 178 -11.57 26.42 10.92
C PRO A 178 -12.22 27.01 12.18
N ILE A 179 -11.48 27.85 12.88
CA ILE A 179 -12.00 28.65 13.99
C ILE A 179 -13.18 29.45 13.43
N PRO A 180 -14.37 29.40 14.07
CA PRO A 180 -15.56 30.10 13.58
C PRO A 180 -15.37 31.60 13.53
#